data_d8c666745d5023269b2e860812c5b528
#
_entry.id   d8c666745d5023269b2e860812c5b528
#
_cell.length_a   1.000
_cell.length_b   1.000
_cell.length_c   1.000
_cell.angle_alpha   90.00
_cell.angle_beta   90.00
_cell.angle_gamma   90.00
#
_symmetry.space_group_name_H-M   'P 1'
#
loop_
_entity.id
_entity.type
_entity.pdbx_description
1 polymer ?
#
loop_
_entity_poly.entity_id
_entity_poly.type
_entity_poly.pdbx_seq_one_letter_code
_entity_poly.pdbx_strand_id
1 'polypeptide(L)'
;GNPVRVDGGELIFSGYGWEQTQGDNIVFDTRTHAPYYNTARFLHPYWQRKLTAAMLGPDTVRLTGFLSPELPPIGSVYADKGPFRNNRRCPGIVVHRTRDLRIEQTTVHASGAMALICENTEDVTLEKYDVRLREGSGRFISASADATHFVNCRGTIRFDGCLFENMLDDATNIHGTYMAVDSLSGDCLTARFGHVQQQGFDFARAGDTLRLIDRISLRPLETFVAAEARPLGDERWTIRATERLATPPSEHLAVENPRNMPAVEMRRCTVRN
;
A
#
# COMPACT_ATOMS: atom_id res chain seq x y z
N GLY A 1 6.82 14.36 16.21
CA GLY A 1 6.11 15.59 15.81
C GLY A 1 5.81 16.46 17.01
N ASN A 2 5.97 17.75 16.84
CA ASN A 2 5.69 18.70 17.92
C ASN A 2 4.21 19.11 17.91
N PRO A 3 3.67 19.55 19.06
CA PRO A 3 2.25 19.88 19.18
C PRO A 3 1.84 20.99 18.22
N VAL A 4 0.65 20.84 17.67
CA VAL A 4 0.01 21.85 16.81
C VAL A 4 -0.54 22.97 17.69
N ARG A 5 -0.23 24.21 17.34
CA ARG A 5 -0.90 25.39 17.87
C ARG A 5 -1.85 25.94 16.80
N VAL A 6 -3.08 26.21 17.18
CA VAL A 6 -4.05 26.89 16.33
C VAL A 6 -4.16 28.35 16.76
N ASP A 7 -4.03 29.25 15.82
CA ASP A 7 -4.14 30.69 16.05
C ASP A 7 -4.88 31.36 14.88
N GLY A 8 -6.01 32.01 15.18
CA GLY A 8 -6.78 32.76 14.20
C GLY A 8 -7.28 31.99 12.97
N GLY A 9 -7.52 30.70 13.09
CA GLY A 9 -7.92 29.84 11.98
C GLY A 9 -6.76 29.31 11.12
N GLU A 10 -5.54 29.49 11.59
CA GLU A 10 -4.32 28.99 10.95
C GLU A 10 -3.70 27.87 11.80
N LEU A 11 -3.05 26.92 11.14
CA LEU A 11 -2.25 25.90 11.81
C LEU A 11 -0.81 26.35 11.93
N ILE A 12 -0.28 26.35 13.17
CA ILE A 12 1.10 26.66 13.45
C ILE A 12 1.76 25.42 14.04
N PHE A 13 2.82 24.95 13.38
CA PHE A 13 3.59 23.80 13.81
C PHE A 13 4.94 24.22 14.35
N SER A 14 5.42 23.50 15.34
CA SER A 14 6.82 23.56 15.77
C SER A 14 7.49 22.21 15.55
N GLY A 15 8.66 22.16 14.94
CA GLY A 15 9.39 20.92 14.63
C GLY A 15 10.40 21.11 13.50
N TYR A 16 10.99 20.02 13.07
CA TYR A 16 11.96 20.03 11.97
C TYR A 16 11.31 20.45 10.66
N GLY A 17 12.04 21.24 9.89
CA GLY A 17 11.69 21.88 8.65
C GLY A 17 10.53 21.26 7.84
N TRP A 18 9.57 22.08 7.54
CA TRP A 18 8.44 21.72 6.71
C TRP A 18 8.83 21.83 5.23
N GLU A 19 8.91 20.71 4.55
CA GLU A 19 8.89 20.72 3.09
C GLU A 19 7.44 20.90 2.63
N GLN A 20 7.21 21.73 1.62
CA GLN A 20 5.88 21.95 1.02
C GLN A 20 5.42 20.70 0.25
N THR A 21 5.27 19.61 0.97
CA THR A 21 4.78 18.36 0.44
C THR A 21 3.36 18.18 0.95
N GLN A 22 2.42 18.09 0.06
CA GLN A 22 1.03 17.93 0.42
C GLN A 22 0.56 16.56 0.01
N GLY A 23 0.06 15.81 0.97
CA GLY A 23 -0.46 14.49 0.81
C GLY A 23 -1.61 14.23 1.76
N ASP A 24 -1.88 12.95 1.96
CA ASP A 24 -2.83 12.52 2.97
C ASP A 24 -2.33 12.90 4.35
N ASN A 25 -3.20 13.45 5.17
CA ASN A 25 -2.88 13.91 6.51
C ASN A 25 -3.80 13.26 7.54
N ILE A 26 -3.29 13.14 8.76
CA ILE A 26 -4.00 12.56 9.89
C ILE A 26 -3.62 13.28 11.18
N VAL A 27 -4.58 13.41 12.11
CA VAL A 27 -4.39 14.12 13.37
C VAL A 27 -4.44 13.14 14.54
N PHE A 28 -3.43 13.20 15.39
CA PHE A 28 -3.28 12.32 16.56
C PHE A 28 -3.52 13.07 17.88
N ASP A 29 -4.15 12.38 18.82
CA ASP A 29 -4.20 12.79 20.23
C ASP A 29 -2.86 12.44 20.92
N THR A 30 -2.17 13.43 21.44
CA THR A 30 -0.88 13.27 22.13
C THR A 30 -0.93 12.44 23.39
N ARG A 31 -2.11 12.27 24.00
CA ARG A 31 -2.28 11.49 25.23
C ARG A 31 -2.43 10.00 24.96
N THR A 32 -3.12 9.65 23.87
CA THR A 32 -3.41 8.26 23.52
C THR A 32 -2.47 7.70 22.46
N HIS A 33 -1.77 8.58 21.73
CA HIS A 33 -0.97 8.27 20.54
C HIS A 33 -1.79 7.65 19.39
N ALA A 34 -3.10 7.71 19.48
CA ALA A 34 -4.01 7.24 18.45
C ALA A 34 -4.58 8.41 17.61
N PRO A 35 -5.04 8.16 16.39
CA PRO A 35 -5.83 9.14 15.63
C PRO A 35 -7.07 9.57 16.43
N TYR A 36 -7.43 10.83 16.31
CA TYR A 36 -8.72 11.26 16.88
C TYR A 36 -9.87 10.50 16.25
N TYR A 37 -10.87 10.19 17.08
CA TYR A 37 -12.15 9.68 16.57
C TYR A 37 -12.72 10.65 15.52
N ASN A 38 -13.14 10.11 14.37
CA ASN A 38 -13.59 10.90 13.24
C ASN A 38 -12.56 11.96 12.80
N THR A 39 -11.30 11.56 12.70
CA THR A 39 -10.19 12.44 12.26
C THR A 39 -10.45 13.07 10.89
N ALA A 40 -11.33 12.48 10.07
CA ALA A 40 -11.73 13.02 8.76
C ALA A 40 -12.22 14.47 8.81
N ARG A 41 -12.81 14.92 9.92
CA ARG A 41 -13.24 16.31 10.09
C ARG A 41 -12.11 17.33 10.12
N PHE A 42 -10.89 16.88 10.39
CA PHE A 42 -9.67 17.71 10.42
C PHE A 42 -8.84 17.58 9.15
N LEU A 43 -9.22 16.69 8.22
CA LEU A 43 -8.41 16.42 7.04
C LEU A 43 -8.54 17.54 6.00
N HIS A 44 -7.42 17.89 5.40
CA HIS A 44 -7.38 18.75 4.24
C HIS A 44 -7.25 17.87 2.99
N PRO A 45 -8.26 17.87 2.09
CA PRO A 45 -8.20 17.06 0.87
C PRO A 45 -7.07 17.52 -0.05
N TYR A 46 -6.07 16.70 -0.24
CA TYR A 46 -4.88 17.03 -1.03
C TYR A 46 -5.18 17.34 -2.51
N TRP A 47 -6.31 16.85 -3.03
CA TRP A 47 -6.73 17.07 -4.43
C TRP A 47 -7.44 18.39 -4.67
N GLN A 48 -7.80 19.14 -3.64
CA GLN A 48 -8.58 20.38 -3.83
C GLN A 48 -7.68 21.59 -4.12
N ARG A 49 -6.80 21.91 -3.23
CA ARG A 49 -5.79 22.96 -3.42
C ARG A 49 -4.64 22.81 -2.45
N LYS A 50 -3.51 23.36 -2.83
CA LYS A 50 -2.33 23.38 -1.97
C LYS A 50 -2.51 24.34 -0.80
N LEU A 51 -2.07 23.90 0.38
CA LEU A 51 -1.85 24.77 1.51
C LEU A 51 -0.67 25.72 1.20
N THR A 52 -0.72 26.92 1.74
CA THR A 52 0.45 27.80 1.73
C THR A 52 1.19 27.63 3.05
N ALA A 53 2.48 27.34 2.98
CA ALA A 53 3.35 27.21 4.13
C ALA A 53 4.30 28.41 4.24
N ALA A 54 4.42 28.98 5.44
CA ALA A 54 5.36 30.04 5.74
C ALA A 54 6.13 29.68 7.02
N MET A 55 7.46 29.67 6.94
CA MET A 55 8.30 29.50 8.12
C MET A 55 8.22 30.72 9.01
N LEU A 56 7.89 30.55 10.29
CA LEU A 56 7.88 31.59 11.31
C LEU A 56 9.16 31.57 12.17
N GLY A 57 9.93 30.49 12.07
CA GLY A 57 11.17 30.26 12.77
C GLY A 57 11.79 28.93 12.34
N PRO A 58 12.91 28.50 12.91
CA PRO A 58 13.60 27.28 12.50
C PRO A 58 12.73 26.03 12.66
N ASP A 59 11.83 26.03 13.67
CA ASP A 59 11.01 24.89 14.05
C ASP A 59 9.51 25.19 14.00
N THR A 60 9.10 26.28 13.36
CA THR A 60 7.71 26.72 13.37
C THR A 60 7.26 27.06 11.97
N VAL A 61 6.17 26.46 11.52
CA VAL A 61 5.55 26.74 10.21
C VAL A 61 4.09 27.12 10.40
N ARG A 62 3.65 28.12 9.63
CA ARG A 62 2.24 28.49 9.48
C ARG A 62 1.69 27.89 8.19
N LEU A 63 0.59 27.14 8.32
CA LEU A 63 -0.17 26.69 7.15
C LEU A 63 -1.44 27.51 7.02
N THR A 64 -1.69 28.02 5.82
CA THR A 64 -2.91 28.76 5.46
C THR A 64 -3.62 28.12 4.28
N GLY A 65 -4.91 28.42 4.14
CA GLY A 65 -5.72 27.83 3.09
C GLY A 65 -6.34 26.48 3.43
N PHE A 66 -6.39 26.14 4.70
CA PHE A 66 -7.01 24.92 5.20
C PHE A 66 -8.51 24.90 4.89
N LEU A 67 -8.97 23.82 4.26
CA LEU A 67 -10.37 23.66 3.83
C LEU A 67 -11.19 22.72 4.72
N SER A 68 -10.57 22.21 5.77
CA SER A 68 -11.29 21.38 6.74
C SER A 68 -12.40 22.19 7.44
N PRO A 69 -13.55 21.56 7.76
CA PRO A 69 -14.60 22.22 8.51
C PRO A 69 -14.19 22.59 9.93
N GLU A 70 -13.23 21.87 10.48
CA GLU A 70 -12.68 22.10 11.83
C GLU A 70 -11.16 22.09 11.82
N LEU A 71 -10.56 22.91 12.66
CA LEU A 71 -9.12 22.85 12.93
C LEU A 71 -8.82 21.82 14.02
N PRO A 72 -7.67 21.12 13.96
CA PRO A 72 -7.26 20.21 15.01
C PRO A 72 -7.15 20.91 16.38
N PRO A 73 -7.48 20.22 17.48
CA PRO A 73 -7.28 20.77 18.81
C PRO A 73 -5.82 21.18 19.07
N ILE A 74 -5.63 22.27 19.85
CA ILE A 74 -4.28 22.66 20.28
C ILE A 74 -3.62 21.51 21.05
N GLY A 75 -2.35 21.25 20.79
CA GLY A 75 -1.60 20.14 21.37
C GLY A 75 -1.72 18.82 20.62
N SER A 76 -2.44 18.81 19.49
CA SER A 76 -2.48 17.64 18.59
C SER A 76 -1.17 17.47 17.82
N VAL A 77 -0.96 16.28 17.27
CA VAL A 77 0.05 16.05 16.24
C VAL A 77 -0.62 15.91 14.89
N TYR A 78 -0.24 16.76 13.97
CA TYR A 78 -0.67 16.71 12.59
C TYR A 78 0.43 16.04 11.77
N ALA A 79 0.12 14.91 11.17
CA ALA A 79 1.02 14.18 10.30
C ALA A 79 0.57 14.33 8.84
N ASP A 80 1.49 14.67 7.97
CA ASP A 80 1.30 14.73 6.53
C ASP A 80 2.24 13.72 5.88
N LYS A 81 1.69 12.80 5.08
CA LYS A 81 2.47 11.78 4.37
C LYS A 81 3.32 12.36 3.24
N GLY A 82 3.10 13.61 2.86
CA GLY A 82 3.68 14.17 1.64
C GLY A 82 2.98 13.68 0.37
N PRO A 83 3.40 14.18 -0.81
CA PRO A 83 2.80 13.81 -2.08
C PRO A 83 3.04 12.33 -2.38
N PHE A 84 2.09 11.70 -3.07
CA PHE A 84 2.12 10.27 -3.41
C PHE A 84 3.46 9.78 -3.99
N ARG A 85 4.13 10.63 -4.78
CA ARG A 85 5.44 10.30 -5.36
C ARG A 85 6.56 10.13 -4.33
N ASN A 86 6.41 10.70 -3.15
CA ASN A 86 7.45 10.75 -2.11
C ASN A 86 7.11 9.89 -0.89
N ASN A 87 5.84 9.63 -0.61
CA ASN A 87 5.42 8.98 0.62
C ASN A 87 5.60 7.45 0.67
N ARG A 88 6.08 6.85 -0.43
CA ARG A 88 6.32 5.40 -0.55
C ARG A 88 7.70 5.07 -1.11
N ARG A 89 8.68 5.96 -0.94
CA ARG A 89 10.01 5.80 -1.54
C ARG A 89 10.94 4.85 -0.82
N CYS A 90 10.77 4.70 0.49
CA CYS A 90 11.73 4.01 1.35
C CYS A 90 11.04 2.94 2.19
N PRO A 91 10.66 1.78 1.59
CA PRO A 91 10.25 0.62 2.36
C PRO A 91 11.34 0.20 3.35
N GLY A 92 10.94 -0.36 4.49
CA GLY A 92 11.90 -0.84 5.49
C GLY A 92 12.66 -2.07 5.00
N ILE A 93 11.93 -3.04 4.47
CA ILE A 93 12.47 -4.28 3.91
C ILE A 93 11.75 -4.54 2.58
N VAL A 94 12.53 -4.84 1.54
CA VAL A 94 12.01 -5.25 0.22
C VAL A 94 12.50 -6.65 -0.09
N VAL A 95 11.54 -7.55 -0.41
CA VAL A 95 11.83 -8.91 -0.82
C VAL A 95 11.21 -9.13 -2.20
N HIS A 96 11.99 -9.64 -3.12
CA HIS A 96 11.55 -9.85 -4.49
C HIS A 96 12.01 -11.23 -5.01
N ARG A 97 11.10 -11.97 -5.65
CA ARG A 97 11.37 -13.27 -6.29
C ARG A 97 12.12 -14.27 -5.38
N THR A 98 11.73 -14.31 -4.11
CA THR A 98 12.31 -15.21 -3.10
C THR A 98 11.38 -16.40 -2.85
N ARG A 99 11.93 -17.51 -2.41
CA ARG A 99 11.18 -18.68 -1.96
C ARG A 99 11.61 -19.05 -0.54
N ASP A 100 10.68 -19.61 0.24
CA ASP A 100 10.92 -20.07 1.61
C ASP A 100 11.51 -18.98 2.52
N LEU A 101 10.96 -17.74 2.41
CA LEU A 101 11.39 -16.63 3.25
C LEU A 101 10.96 -16.83 4.69
N ARG A 102 11.90 -16.65 5.62
CA ARG A 102 11.62 -16.62 7.05
C ARG A 102 12.24 -15.35 7.68
N ILE A 103 11.41 -14.59 8.36
CA ILE A 103 11.83 -13.41 9.15
C ILE A 103 11.38 -13.67 10.60
N GLU A 104 12.34 -13.66 11.52
CA GLU A 104 12.11 -13.98 12.92
C GLU A 104 12.64 -12.88 13.84
N GLN A 105 11.94 -12.64 14.95
CA GLN A 105 12.38 -11.77 16.04
C GLN A 105 12.90 -10.40 15.54
N THR A 106 12.20 -9.85 14.53
CA THR A 106 12.60 -8.61 13.88
C THR A 106 11.63 -7.51 14.20
N THR A 107 12.11 -6.32 14.55
CA THR A 107 11.26 -5.16 14.81
C THR A 107 11.62 -4.00 13.89
N VAL A 108 10.62 -3.47 13.21
CA VAL A 108 10.71 -2.22 12.43
C VAL A 108 10.08 -1.09 13.25
N HIS A 109 10.88 -0.11 13.63
CA HIS A 109 10.42 1.04 14.40
C HIS A 109 10.06 2.27 13.57
N ALA A 110 10.56 2.33 12.35
CA ALA A 110 10.28 3.43 11.43
C ALA A 110 10.48 3.00 9.97
N SER A 111 9.51 3.33 9.14
CA SER A 111 9.62 3.16 7.69
C SER A 111 8.99 4.35 6.96
N GLY A 112 9.63 4.78 5.88
CA GLY A 112 9.13 5.84 5.00
C GLY A 112 8.14 5.34 3.94
N ALA A 113 7.77 4.06 3.99
CA ALA A 113 6.76 3.41 3.16
C ALA A 113 6.22 2.20 3.94
N MET A 114 5.92 1.08 3.26
CA MET A 114 5.64 -0.21 3.90
C MET A 114 6.83 -0.64 4.76
N ALA A 115 6.58 -1.22 5.93
CA ALA A 115 7.69 -1.74 6.73
C ALA A 115 8.29 -3.00 6.13
N LEU A 116 7.45 -3.86 5.52
CA LEU A 116 7.86 -4.99 4.68
C LEU A 116 7.03 -4.99 3.39
N ILE A 117 7.69 -5.12 2.25
CA ILE A 117 7.03 -5.46 0.99
C ILE A 117 7.65 -6.73 0.38
N CYS A 118 6.80 -7.69 0.05
CA CYS A 118 7.17 -8.91 -0.65
C CYS A 118 6.48 -8.95 -2.02
N GLU A 119 7.27 -9.12 -3.07
CA GLU A 119 6.78 -9.18 -4.45
C GLU A 119 7.19 -10.52 -5.08
N ASN A 120 6.26 -11.19 -5.75
CA ASN A 120 6.52 -12.45 -6.46
C ASN A 120 7.28 -13.49 -5.61
N THR A 121 7.00 -13.52 -4.30
CA THR A 121 7.67 -14.38 -3.32
C THR A 121 6.77 -15.56 -2.98
N GLU A 122 7.34 -16.73 -2.79
CA GLU A 122 6.62 -17.97 -2.52
C GLU A 122 6.99 -18.47 -1.13
N ASP A 123 5.98 -18.84 -0.32
CA ASP A 123 6.11 -19.31 1.04
C ASP A 123 6.87 -18.35 1.96
N VAL A 124 6.11 -17.58 2.73
CA VAL A 124 6.65 -16.59 3.66
C VAL A 124 6.22 -16.90 5.08
N THR A 125 7.16 -16.88 6.01
CA THR A 125 6.89 -17.00 7.44
C THR A 125 7.44 -15.80 8.19
N LEU A 126 6.56 -15.08 8.89
CA LEU A 126 6.91 -14.01 9.82
C LEU A 126 6.63 -14.49 11.23
N GLU A 127 7.67 -14.66 12.04
CA GLU A 127 7.56 -15.08 13.44
C GLU A 127 8.09 -13.98 14.36
N LYS A 128 7.22 -13.43 15.21
CA LYS A 128 7.56 -12.27 16.07
C LYS A 128 8.18 -11.13 15.26
N TYR A 129 7.58 -10.88 14.09
CA TYR A 129 7.90 -9.72 13.27
C TYR A 129 7.00 -8.57 13.72
N ASP A 130 7.59 -7.53 14.28
CA ASP A 130 6.87 -6.41 14.87
C ASP A 130 7.09 -5.14 14.04
N VAL A 131 6.02 -4.42 13.79
CA VAL A 131 6.04 -3.04 13.29
C VAL A 131 5.41 -2.18 14.37
N ARG A 132 6.23 -1.45 15.11
CA ARG A 132 5.80 -0.72 16.30
C ARG A 132 6.69 0.47 16.63
N LEU A 133 6.17 1.40 17.41
CA LEU A 133 6.96 2.51 17.89
C LEU A 133 8.11 2.02 18.78
N ARG A 134 9.24 2.74 18.71
CA ARG A 134 10.30 2.57 19.69
C ARG A 134 9.86 3.25 21.00
N GLU A 135 9.92 2.53 22.10
CA GLU A 135 9.61 3.06 23.41
C GLU A 135 10.46 4.31 23.74
N GLY A 136 9.84 5.32 24.29
CA GLY A 136 10.50 6.59 24.64
C GLY A 136 10.88 7.46 23.43
N SER A 137 10.56 7.08 22.19
CA SER A 137 10.93 7.87 21.00
C SER A 137 10.11 9.14 20.80
N GLY A 138 8.94 9.24 21.41
CA GLY A 138 7.98 10.31 21.18
C GLY A 138 7.35 10.30 19.76
N ARG A 139 7.55 9.23 18.98
CA ARG A 139 6.96 9.08 17.65
C ARG A 139 5.51 8.64 17.72
N PHE A 140 4.74 8.99 16.69
CA PHE A 140 3.32 8.62 16.52
C PHE A 140 3.12 7.61 15.41
N ILE A 141 4.10 7.42 14.53
CA ILE A 141 4.00 6.63 13.31
C ILE A 141 5.18 5.66 13.23
N SER A 142 4.88 4.38 13.04
CA SER A 142 5.86 3.32 12.79
C SER A 142 6.16 3.14 11.30
N ALA A 143 5.12 3.19 10.46
CA ALA A 143 5.26 3.12 9.02
C ALA A 143 4.33 4.12 8.34
N SER A 144 4.79 4.79 7.28
CA SER A 144 3.96 5.76 6.56
C SER A 144 2.96 5.10 5.57
N ALA A 145 3.06 3.79 5.40
CA ALA A 145 2.14 2.93 4.68
C ALA A 145 1.90 1.65 5.48
N ASP A 146 1.66 0.52 4.82
CA ASP A 146 1.32 -0.75 5.45
C ASP A 146 2.44 -1.28 6.37
N ALA A 147 2.08 -2.00 7.41
CA ALA A 147 3.08 -2.76 8.16
C ALA A 147 3.66 -3.89 7.30
N THR A 148 2.82 -4.60 6.55
CA THR A 148 3.26 -5.63 5.60
C THR A 148 2.43 -5.59 4.33
N HIS A 149 3.08 -5.80 3.19
CA HIS A 149 2.44 -5.80 1.87
C HIS A 149 2.96 -6.96 1.02
N PHE A 150 2.05 -7.75 0.47
CA PHE A 150 2.38 -8.91 -0.35
C PHE A 150 1.65 -8.81 -1.68
N VAL A 151 2.40 -8.74 -2.76
CA VAL A 151 1.82 -8.64 -4.10
C VAL A 151 2.34 -9.76 -4.99
N ASN A 152 1.41 -10.43 -5.68
CA ASN A 152 1.70 -11.58 -6.55
C ASN A 152 2.50 -12.69 -5.84
N CYS A 153 2.37 -12.82 -4.54
CA CYS A 153 2.97 -13.90 -3.78
C CYS A 153 2.22 -15.23 -3.99
N ARG A 154 2.89 -16.34 -3.70
CA ARG A 154 2.38 -17.70 -3.92
C ARG A 154 2.54 -18.55 -2.66
N GLY A 155 1.97 -19.74 -2.69
CA GLY A 155 2.08 -20.70 -1.58
C GLY A 155 1.33 -20.23 -0.34
N THR A 156 2.02 -20.16 0.81
CA THR A 156 1.41 -19.76 2.08
C THR A 156 2.17 -18.61 2.73
N ILE A 157 1.43 -17.62 3.22
CA ILE A 157 1.97 -16.55 4.07
C ILE A 157 1.53 -16.83 5.51
N ARG A 158 2.48 -17.00 6.42
CA ARG A 158 2.26 -17.28 7.84
C ARG A 158 2.73 -16.12 8.70
N PHE A 159 1.86 -15.70 9.61
CA PHE A 159 2.16 -14.75 10.67
C PHE A 159 1.99 -15.45 12.01
N ASP A 160 3.00 -15.41 12.86
CA ASP A 160 2.94 -16.00 14.19
C ASP A 160 3.53 -15.06 15.25
N GLY A 161 2.70 -14.63 16.19
CA GLY A 161 3.11 -13.78 17.30
C GLY A 161 3.56 -12.36 16.87
N CYS A 162 3.06 -11.83 15.76
CA CYS A 162 3.41 -10.52 15.23
C CYS A 162 2.61 -9.40 15.89
N LEU A 163 3.21 -8.21 15.99
CA LEU A 163 2.57 -6.98 16.46
C LEU A 163 2.64 -5.89 15.38
N PHE A 164 1.49 -5.36 14.99
CA PHE A 164 1.39 -4.25 14.04
C PHE A 164 0.67 -3.08 14.70
N GLU A 165 1.38 -1.97 14.88
CA GLU A 165 0.82 -0.77 15.52
C GLU A 165 1.32 0.52 14.90
N ASN A 166 0.49 1.55 14.92
CA ASN A 166 0.80 2.93 14.52
C ASN A 166 1.30 3.10 13.07
N MET A 167 0.89 2.22 12.15
CA MET A 167 1.06 2.44 10.71
C MET A 167 -0.04 3.37 10.18
N LEU A 168 0.23 4.05 9.07
CA LEU A 168 -0.72 4.98 8.44
C LEU A 168 -1.54 4.33 7.30
N ASP A 169 -1.48 3.02 7.17
CA ASP A 169 -2.22 2.25 6.19
C ASP A 169 -2.51 0.86 6.78
N ASP A 170 -2.64 -0.19 5.97
CA ASP A 170 -3.02 -1.52 6.42
C ASP A 170 -2.00 -2.19 7.37
N ALA A 171 -2.49 -3.01 8.28
CA ALA A 171 -1.62 -3.91 9.04
C ALA A 171 -1.00 -4.98 8.13
N THR A 172 -1.78 -5.47 7.18
CA THR A 172 -1.31 -6.33 6.10
C THR A 172 -2.20 -6.17 4.88
N ASN A 173 -1.60 -6.09 3.71
CA ASN A 173 -2.29 -6.10 2.43
C ASN A 173 -1.74 -7.25 1.60
N ILE A 174 -2.61 -8.16 1.16
CA ILE A 174 -2.22 -9.36 0.42
C ILE A 174 -3.09 -9.47 -0.81
N HIS A 175 -2.50 -9.32 -1.99
CA HIS A 175 -3.28 -9.34 -3.22
C HIS A 175 -2.49 -9.85 -4.43
N GLY A 176 -3.23 -10.38 -5.42
CA GLY A 176 -2.75 -10.56 -6.78
C GLY A 176 -2.96 -9.31 -7.62
N THR A 177 -2.68 -9.41 -8.89
CA THR A 177 -2.95 -8.36 -9.87
C THR A 177 -3.90 -8.87 -10.95
N TYR A 178 -4.77 -7.97 -11.41
CA TYR A 178 -5.58 -8.16 -12.60
C TYR A 178 -4.98 -7.35 -13.74
N MET A 179 -5.00 -7.92 -14.94
CA MET A 179 -4.63 -7.18 -16.14
C MET A 179 -5.87 -6.99 -17.02
N ALA A 180 -6.11 -5.77 -17.47
CA ALA A 180 -7.15 -5.50 -18.45
C ALA A 180 -6.75 -6.13 -19.80
N VAL A 181 -7.66 -6.86 -20.41
CA VAL A 181 -7.43 -7.47 -21.73
C VAL A 181 -7.61 -6.40 -22.81
N ASP A 182 -6.56 -6.15 -23.57
CA ASP A 182 -6.57 -5.20 -24.70
C ASP A 182 -7.08 -5.86 -25.99
N SER A 183 -6.73 -7.13 -26.20
CA SER A 183 -7.18 -7.91 -27.35
C SER A 183 -7.25 -9.38 -27.02
N LEU A 184 -8.22 -10.07 -27.66
CA LEU A 184 -8.41 -11.51 -27.60
C LEU A 184 -8.72 -12.03 -28.99
N SER A 185 -7.92 -12.98 -29.49
CA SER A 185 -8.12 -13.59 -30.79
C SER A 185 -7.65 -15.04 -30.77
N GLY A 186 -8.60 -15.98 -30.92
CA GLY A 186 -8.29 -17.40 -30.91
C GLY A 186 -7.77 -17.87 -29.54
N ASP A 187 -6.53 -18.31 -29.51
CA ASP A 187 -5.81 -18.74 -28.31
C ASP A 187 -4.91 -17.64 -27.72
N CYS A 188 -4.83 -16.48 -28.37
CA CYS A 188 -3.93 -15.40 -27.98
C CYS A 188 -4.67 -14.20 -27.39
N LEU A 189 -4.13 -13.65 -26.29
CA LEU A 189 -4.58 -12.38 -25.72
C LEU A 189 -3.39 -11.47 -25.41
N THR A 190 -3.63 -10.17 -25.47
CA THR A 190 -2.76 -9.15 -24.89
C THR A 190 -3.47 -8.47 -23.75
N ALA A 191 -2.73 -8.18 -22.69
CA ALA A 191 -3.28 -7.54 -21.50
C ALA A 191 -2.30 -6.53 -20.92
N ARG A 192 -2.81 -5.56 -20.16
CA ARG A 192 -1.99 -4.52 -19.53
C ARG A 192 -2.32 -4.37 -18.04
N PHE A 193 -1.32 -3.98 -17.27
CA PHE A 193 -1.52 -3.58 -15.89
C PHE A 193 -2.37 -2.30 -15.81
N GLY A 194 -3.21 -2.24 -14.78
CA GLY A 194 -4.10 -1.10 -14.56
C GLY A 194 -3.47 0.05 -13.78
N HIS A 195 -2.30 -0.16 -13.16
CA HIS A 195 -1.69 0.83 -12.29
C HIS A 195 -0.17 0.88 -12.47
N VAL A 196 0.40 2.11 -12.40
CA VAL A 196 1.83 2.34 -12.59
C VAL A 196 2.73 1.56 -11.62
N GLN A 197 2.27 1.31 -10.40
CA GLN A 197 3.03 0.52 -9.41
C GLN A 197 3.07 -0.99 -9.72
N GLN A 198 2.30 -1.46 -10.68
CA GLN A 198 2.28 -2.87 -11.11
C GLN A 198 3.20 -3.12 -12.31
N GLN A 199 3.77 -2.07 -12.89
CA GLN A 199 4.68 -2.19 -14.04
C GLN A 199 5.91 -3.02 -13.67
N GLY A 200 6.29 -3.93 -14.55
CA GLY A 200 7.43 -4.83 -14.35
C GLY A 200 7.15 -6.04 -13.45
N PHE A 201 5.93 -6.25 -12.98
CA PHE A 201 5.59 -7.46 -12.21
C PHE A 201 5.57 -8.71 -13.09
N ASP A 202 6.00 -9.84 -12.53
CA ASP A 202 5.82 -11.15 -13.13
C ASP A 202 4.37 -11.61 -12.97
N PHE A 203 3.62 -11.61 -14.07
CA PHE A 203 2.21 -11.94 -14.02
C PHE A 203 1.93 -13.44 -14.16
N ALA A 204 2.54 -14.09 -15.16
CA ALA A 204 2.26 -15.49 -15.46
C ALA A 204 3.47 -16.18 -16.08
N ARG A 205 3.45 -17.52 -16.05
CA ARG A 205 4.43 -18.40 -16.70
C ARG A 205 3.69 -19.46 -17.54
N ALA A 206 4.39 -20.07 -18.47
CA ALA A 206 3.88 -21.27 -19.14
C ALA A 206 3.50 -22.35 -18.08
N GLY A 207 2.34 -22.97 -18.26
CA GLY A 207 1.77 -23.93 -17.33
C GLY A 207 0.93 -23.34 -16.20
N ASP A 208 0.87 -22.01 -16.03
CA ASP A 208 -0.04 -21.39 -15.07
C ASP A 208 -1.50 -21.52 -15.57
N THR A 209 -2.40 -21.82 -14.64
CA THR A 209 -3.83 -21.77 -14.87
C THR A 209 -4.33 -20.36 -14.63
N LEU A 210 -4.84 -19.73 -15.66
CA LEU A 210 -5.33 -18.36 -15.65
C LEU A 210 -6.86 -18.32 -15.78
N ARG A 211 -7.49 -17.22 -15.37
CA ARG A 211 -8.93 -17.01 -15.54
C ARG A 211 -9.20 -15.69 -16.26
N LEU A 212 -10.06 -15.75 -17.27
CA LEU A 212 -10.74 -14.58 -17.77
C LEU A 212 -11.90 -14.26 -16.84
N ILE A 213 -12.03 -12.99 -16.51
CA ILE A 213 -13.09 -12.48 -15.64
C ILE A 213 -13.77 -11.29 -16.30
N ASP A 214 -15.03 -11.09 -16.00
CA ASP A 214 -15.72 -9.83 -16.23
C ASP A 214 -15.34 -8.83 -15.14
N ARG A 215 -14.64 -7.74 -15.50
CA ARG A 215 -14.10 -6.77 -14.54
C ARG A 215 -15.14 -5.88 -13.86
N ILE A 216 -16.40 -5.90 -14.36
CA ILE A 216 -17.49 -5.16 -13.74
C ILE A 216 -18.14 -5.98 -12.63
N SER A 217 -18.47 -7.25 -12.93
CA SER A 217 -19.12 -8.16 -11.97
C SER A 217 -18.12 -9.00 -11.18
N LEU A 218 -16.85 -9.02 -11.57
CA LEU A 218 -15.76 -9.88 -11.06
C LEU A 218 -16.05 -11.37 -11.17
N ARG A 219 -16.95 -11.76 -12.07
CA ARG A 219 -17.29 -13.17 -12.28
C ARG A 219 -16.27 -13.84 -13.20
N PRO A 220 -15.80 -15.04 -12.83
CA PRO A 220 -15.02 -15.87 -13.74
C PRO A 220 -15.87 -16.26 -14.97
N LEU A 221 -15.30 -16.11 -16.16
CA LEU A 221 -15.92 -16.44 -17.43
C LEU A 221 -15.33 -17.74 -18.00
N GLU A 222 -14.01 -17.86 -18.00
CA GLU A 222 -13.31 -19.00 -18.56
C GLU A 222 -11.98 -19.23 -17.83
N THR A 223 -11.61 -20.49 -17.66
CA THR A 223 -10.32 -20.90 -17.10
C THR A 223 -9.51 -21.60 -18.18
N PHE A 224 -8.25 -21.23 -18.32
CA PHE A 224 -7.37 -21.80 -19.34
C PHE A 224 -5.93 -21.95 -18.81
N VAL A 225 -5.16 -22.80 -19.49
CA VAL A 225 -3.72 -22.97 -19.18
C VAL A 225 -2.91 -22.13 -20.17
N ALA A 226 -1.97 -21.36 -19.67
CA ALA A 226 -1.03 -20.62 -20.49
C ALA A 226 0.01 -21.56 -21.12
N ALA A 227 0.00 -21.68 -22.43
CA ALA A 227 1.09 -22.35 -23.16
C ALA A 227 2.35 -21.48 -23.19
N GLU A 228 2.14 -20.15 -23.25
CA GLU A 228 3.20 -19.15 -23.22
C GLU A 228 2.68 -17.88 -22.54
N ALA A 229 3.53 -17.24 -21.75
CA ALA A 229 3.26 -15.93 -21.17
C ALA A 229 4.56 -15.13 -21.14
N ARG A 230 4.58 -13.94 -21.73
CA ARG A 230 5.77 -13.10 -21.78
C ARG A 230 5.42 -11.61 -21.73
N PRO A 231 6.27 -10.79 -21.10
CA PRO A 231 6.09 -9.35 -21.12
C PRO A 231 6.32 -8.77 -22.53
N LEU A 232 5.57 -7.70 -22.83
CA LEU A 232 5.75 -6.81 -23.97
C LEU A 232 6.14 -5.42 -23.45
N GLY A 233 7.25 -5.32 -22.71
CA GLY A 233 7.65 -4.17 -21.92
C GLY A 233 7.03 -4.20 -20.51
N ASP A 234 7.13 -3.09 -19.77
CA ASP A 234 6.80 -3.05 -18.34
C ASP A 234 5.29 -3.08 -18.06
N GLU A 235 4.48 -2.66 -19.02
CA GLU A 235 3.03 -2.49 -18.82
C GLU A 235 2.20 -3.63 -19.37
N ARG A 236 2.67 -4.35 -20.38
CA ARG A 236 1.87 -5.29 -21.18
C ARG A 236 2.46 -6.68 -21.21
N TRP A 237 1.55 -7.64 -21.36
CA TRP A 237 1.88 -9.05 -21.55
C TRP A 237 1.14 -9.61 -22.76
N THR A 238 1.76 -10.57 -23.44
CA THR A 238 1.09 -11.48 -24.36
C THR A 238 1.03 -12.85 -23.72
N ILE A 239 -0.14 -13.48 -23.86
CA ILE A 239 -0.42 -14.79 -23.28
C ILE A 239 -1.06 -15.63 -24.37
N ARG A 240 -0.55 -16.83 -24.58
CA ARG A 240 -1.12 -17.82 -25.49
C ARG A 240 -1.64 -19.00 -24.67
N ALA A 241 -2.90 -19.31 -24.80
CA ALA A 241 -3.53 -20.46 -24.16
C ALA A 241 -3.14 -21.77 -24.89
N THR A 242 -3.28 -22.89 -24.21
CA THR A 242 -3.08 -24.23 -24.79
C THR A 242 -4.19 -24.58 -25.80
N GLU A 243 -5.35 -23.95 -25.66
CA GLU A 243 -6.53 -24.18 -26.50
C GLU A 243 -7.17 -22.83 -26.89
N ARG A 244 -8.00 -22.86 -27.91
CA ARG A 244 -8.77 -21.70 -28.31
C ARG A 244 -9.73 -21.28 -27.21
N LEU A 245 -9.73 -19.99 -26.86
CA LEU A 245 -10.62 -19.42 -25.88
C LEU A 245 -12.04 -19.26 -26.44
N ALA A 246 -13.03 -19.66 -25.66
CA ALA A 246 -14.43 -19.59 -26.02
C ALA A 246 -15.07 -18.23 -25.69
N THR A 247 -14.51 -17.52 -24.71
CA THR A 247 -14.99 -16.19 -24.29
C THR A 247 -14.88 -15.20 -25.44
N PRO A 248 -15.96 -14.50 -25.83
CA PRO A 248 -15.90 -13.49 -26.87
C PRO A 248 -15.10 -12.26 -26.40
N PRO A 249 -14.42 -11.55 -27.32
CA PRO A 249 -13.77 -10.30 -27.01
C PRO A 249 -14.74 -9.26 -26.42
N SER A 250 -14.33 -8.58 -25.35
CA SER A 250 -15.11 -7.52 -24.70
C SER A 250 -14.17 -6.52 -24.03
N GLU A 251 -14.56 -5.26 -23.99
CA GLU A 251 -13.84 -4.21 -23.26
C GLU A 251 -13.86 -4.40 -21.73
N HIS A 252 -14.73 -5.28 -21.24
CA HIS A 252 -14.86 -5.59 -19.82
C HIS A 252 -14.08 -6.83 -19.40
N LEU A 253 -13.21 -7.36 -20.25
CA LEU A 253 -12.38 -8.50 -19.88
C LEU A 253 -11.16 -8.08 -19.06
N ALA A 254 -10.89 -8.88 -18.05
CA ALA A 254 -9.60 -8.91 -17.39
C ALA A 254 -9.11 -10.36 -17.28
N VAL A 255 -7.82 -10.52 -17.07
CA VAL A 255 -7.20 -11.80 -16.78
C VAL A 255 -6.55 -11.75 -15.42
N GLU A 256 -6.71 -12.81 -14.63
CA GLU A 256 -6.07 -13.02 -13.34
C GLU A 256 -5.27 -14.31 -13.30
N ASN A 257 -4.28 -14.34 -12.42
CA ASN A 257 -3.53 -15.54 -12.09
C ASN A 257 -3.86 -15.98 -10.66
N PRO A 258 -4.73 -16.97 -10.44
CA PRO A 258 -5.11 -17.42 -9.10
C PRO A 258 -3.93 -17.94 -8.26
N ARG A 259 -2.83 -18.37 -8.89
CA ARG A 259 -1.62 -18.79 -8.17
C ARG A 259 -0.90 -17.62 -7.48
N ASN A 260 -1.16 -16.39 -7.90
CA ASN A 260 -0.63 -15.18 -7.26
C ASN A 260 -1.50 -14.71 -6.08
N MET A 261 -2.35 -15.59 -5.57
CA MET A 261 -3.15 -15.41 -4.35
C MET A 261 -2.77 -16.50 -3.35
N PRO A 262 -1.87 -16.22 -2.39
CA PRO A 262 -1.41 -17.21 -1.42
C PRO A 262 -2.49 -17.56 -0.40
N ALA A 263 -2.38 -18.73 0.20
CA ALA A 263 -3.09 -19.05 1.44
C ALA A 263 -2.51 -18.18 2.58
N VAL A 264 -3.35 -17.82 3.56
CA VAL A 264 -2.91 -16.97 4.68
C VAL A 264 -3.24 -17.65 6.00
N GLU A 265 -2.24 -17.75 6.86
CA GLU A 265 -2.39 -18.22 8.24
C GLU A 265 -1.92 -17.13 9.20
N MET A 266 -2.78 -16.72 10.13
CA MET A 266 -2.44 -15.72 11.14
C MET A 266 -2.75 -16.26 12.53
N ARG A 267 -1.72 -16.31 13.40
CA ARG A 267 -1.83 -16.86 14.75
C ARG A 267 -1.17 -15.95 15.77
N ARG A 268 -1.82 -15.74 16.91
CA ARG A 268 -1.30 -14.98 18.05
C ARG A 268 -0.80 -13.55 17.68
N CYS A 269 -1.36 -12.96 16.63
CA CYS A 269 -0.99 -11.64 16.19
C CYS A 269 -1.87 -10.57 16.86
N THR A 270 -1.33 -9.37 16.99
CA THR A 270 -2.02 -8.21 17.51
C THR A 270 -1.93 -7.07 16.51
N VAL A 271 -3.06 -6.44 16.22
CA VAL A 271 -3.14 -5.21 15.41
C VAL A 271 -3.81 -4.15 16.27
N ARG A 272 -3.17 -3.00 16.42
CA ARG A 272 -3.71 -1.87 17.19
C ARG A 272 -3.09 -0.53 16.75
N ASN A 273 -3.80 0.55 17.04
CA ASN A 273 -3.34 1.94 16.97
C ASN A 273 -3.61 2.63 18.28
#